data_70aae8d0014692149658a17a4abc53e4
#
_entry.id   70aae8d0014692149658a17a4abc53e4
#
_cell.length_a   1.000
_cell.length_b   1.000
_cell.length_c   1.000
_cell.angle_alpha   90.00
_cell.angle_beta   90.00
_cell.angle_gamma   90.00
#
_symmetry.space_group_name_H-M   'P 1'
#
loop_
_entity.id
_entity.type
_entity.pdbx_description
1 polymer ?
#
loop_
_entity_poly.entity_id
_entity_poly.type
_entity_poly.pdbx_seq_one_letter_code
_entity_poly.pdbx_strand_id
1 'polypeptide(L)'
;NLSQSFNGLGGIFATLCIGQFLFNQTEEGGNVVVPYTILGILVLVIALVFSRVDLPEISHVATAEDEAAGSNISKLFSHHKMFVFGLLALLSYEVAEISINSYFINFVTGMKWMDDRTASVALTCALAFFMVGRFLGSWIMRRIKATTMLLICAVGCVVCILLVLSNLGKLSLVALLCNYMFEAIMFPTIFSIALTGLGNLTKTASSLLMMTPIGGCGFLLMGLIAD
;
A
#
# COMPACT_ATOMS: atom_id res chain seq x y z
N ASN A 1 -1.67 -11.41 -6.60
CA ASN A 1 -1.72 -11.50 -5.11
C ASN A 1 -0.43 -12.07 -4.52
N LEU A 2 0.13 -13.18 -5.08
CA LEU A 2 1.36 -13.77 -4.54
C LEU A 2 2.56 -12.80 -4.60
N SER A 3 2.76 -12.13 -5.75
CA SER A 3 3.83 -11.13 -5.92
C SER A 3 3.72 -9.98 -4.91
N GLN A 4 2.51 -9.50 -4.65
CA GLN A 4 2.27 -8.45 -3.65
C GLN A 4 2.47 -8.92 -2.19
N SER A 5 2.36 -10.23 -1.93
CA SER A 5 2.68 -10.80 -0.61
C SER A 5 4.18 -10.67 -0.30
N PHE A 6 5.05 -10.77 -1.31
CA PHE A 6 6.48 -10.52 -1.14
C PHE A 6 6.79 -9.06 -0.80
N ASN A 7 5.98 -8.11 -1.30
CA ASN A 7 6.09 -6.70 -0.88
C ASN A 7 5.80 -6.55 0.62
N GLY A 8 4.76 -7.21 1.13
CA GLY A 8 4.45 -7.24 2.56
C GLY A 8 5.58 -7.85 3.41
N LEU A 9 6.22 -8.93 2.95
CA LEU A 9 7.39 -9.51 3.61
C LEU A 9 8.56 -8.53 3.66
N GLY A 10 8.81 -7.80 2.57
CA GLY A 10 9.82 -6.75 2.52
C GLY A 10 9.58 -5.65 3.55
N GLY A 11 8.33 -5.21 3.71
CA GLY A 11 7.92 -4.22 4.72
C GLY A 11 8.17 -4.69 6.15
N ILE A 12 7.78 -5.93 6.47
CA ILE A 12 8.02 -6.54 7.80
C ILE A 12 9.53 -6.63 8.07
N PHE A 13 10.29 -7.10 7.11
CA PHE A 13 11.74 -7.23 7.26
C PHE A 13 12.41 -5.85 7.44
N ALA A 14 11.99 -4.85 6.68
CA ALA A 14 12.51 -3.49 6.78
C ALA A 14 12.21 -2.89 8.16
N THR A 15 10.99 -3.00 8.66
CA THR A 15 10.64 -2.44 9.99
C THR A 15 11.34 -3.15 11.14
N LEU A 16 11.52 -4.48 11.06
CA LEU A 16 12.29 -5.24 12.06
C LEU A 16 13.76 -4.84 12.05
N CYS A 17 14.40 -4.80 10.88
CA CYS A 17 15.82 -4.47 10.76
C CYS A 17 16.08 -3.00 11.10
N ILE A 18 15.37 -2.09 10.47
CA ILE A 18 15.59 -0.64 10.65
C ILE A 18 15.17 -0.21 12.05
N GLY A 19 14.04 -0.73 12.57
CA GLY A 19 13.59 -0.44 13.93
C GLY A 19 14.61 -0.84 14.99
N GLN A 20 15.25 -1.99 14.84
CA GLN A 20 16.34 -2.42 15.74
C GLN A 20 17.54 -1.47 15.70
N PHE A 21 17.93 -0.99 14.52
CA PHE A 21 19.05 -0.05 14.36
C PHE A 21 18.73 1.35 14.87
N LEU A 22 17.51 1.84 14.68
CA LEU A 22 17.10 3.17 15.09
C LEU A 22 16.85 3.29 16.61
N PHE A 23 16.26 2.26 17.23
CA PHE A 23 15.78 2.33 18.61
C PHE A 23 16.63 1.54 19.60
N ASN A 24 17.66 0.84 19.16
CA ASN A 24 18.52 0.01 20.04
C ASN A 24 19.82 0.71 20.45
N GLN A 25 20.04 1.97 20.07
CA GLN A 25 21.25 2.71 20.40
C GLN A 25 21.07 3.56 21.66
N THR A 26 21.93 3.32 22.64
CA THR A 26 22.06 4.05 23.91
C THR A 26 22.72 5.43 23.78
N GLU A 27 23.07 5.86 22.57
CA GLU A 27 23.71 7.14 22.30
C GLU A 27 22.86 8.02 21.38
N GLU A 28 22.89 9.32 21.62
CA GLU A 28 22.11 10.36 20.96
C GLU A 28 22.24 10.31 19.43
N GLY A 29 21.16 9.95 18.74
CA GLY A 29 21.03 9.90 17.30
C GLY A 29 21.29 8.52 16.70
N GLY A 30 20.21 7.76 16.47
CA GLY A 30 20.26 6.46 15.79
C GLY A 30 21.08 6.53 14.50
N ASN A 31 21.96 5.56 14.29
CA ASN A 31 22.83 5.54 13.12
C ASN A 31 22.05 5.13 11.85
N VAL A 32 21.42 6.11 11.22
CA VAL A 32 20.63 5.95 10.00
C VAL A 32 21.49 5.56 8.80
N VAL A 33 22.80 5.91 8.84
CA VAL A 33 23.73 5.72 7.72
C VAL A 33 23.89 4.23 7.38
N VAL A 34 24.03 3.36 8.38
CA VAL A 34 24.28 1.93 8.17
C VAL A 34 23.13 1.24 7.42
N PRO A 35 21.86 1.30 7.87
CA PRO A 35 20.77 0.62 7.17
C PRO A 35 20.54 1.18 5.77
N TYR A 36 20.67 2.49 5.55
CA TYR A 36 20.54 3.08 4.22
C TYR A 36 21.69 2.69 3.28
N THR A 37 22.92 2.57 3.80
CA THR A 37 24.08 2.10 3.01
C THR A 37 23.87 0.65 2.58
N ILE A 38 23.43 -0.23 3.48
CA ILE A 38 23.13 -1.63 3.16
C ILE A 38 22.04 -1.72 2.08
N LEU A 39 20.99 -0.92 2.21
CA LEU A 39 19.88 -0.86 1.25
C LEU A 39 20.36 -0.35 -0.11
N GLY A 40 21.20 0.68 -0.14
CA GLY A 40 21.82 1.21 -1.35
C GLY A 40 22.69 0.17 -2.06
N ILE A 41 23.53 -0.57 -1.32
CA ILE A 41 24.36 -1.64 -1.88
C ILE A 41 23.47 -2.76 -2.44
N LEU A 42 22.41 -3.16 -1.73
CA LEU A 42 21.47 -4.18 -2.19
C LEU A 42 20.82 -3.78 -3.52
N VAL A 43 20.32 -2.55 -3.62
CA VAL A 43 19.72 -2.02 -4.86
C VAL A 43 20.73 -2.01 -6.00
N LEU A 44 21.98 -1.63 -5.72
CA LEU A 44 23.05 -1.60 -6.71
C LEU A 44 23.41 -3.00 -7.21
N VAL A 45 23.45 -4.00 -6.32
CA VAL A 45 23.63 -5.41 -6.69
C VAL A 45 22.49 -5.90 -7.57
N ILE A 46 21.24 -5.58 -7.22
CA ILE A 46 20.07 -5.93 -8.03
C ILE A 46 20.17 -5.29 -9.41
N ALA A 47 20.52 -4.01 -9.49
CA ALA A 47 20.69 -3.30 -10.76
C ALA A 47 21.79 -3.94 -11.63
N LEU A 48 22.92 -4.36 -11.03
CA LEU A 48 23.99 -5.08 -11.73
C LEU A 48 23.54 -6.44 -12.24
N VAL A 49 22.75 -7.18 -11.45
CA VAL A 49 22.16 -8.46 -11.91
C VAL A 49 21.25 -8.23 -13.10
N PHE A 50 20.33 -7.26 -13.02
CA PHE A 50 19.42 -6.94 -14.13
C PHE A 50 20.15 -6.45 -15.38
N SER A 51 21.27 -5.73 -15.24
CA SER A 51 22.08 -5.30 -16.39
C SER A 51 22.77 -6.45 -17.14
N ARG A 52 22.84 -7.64 -16.52
CA ARG A 52 23.47 -8.85 -17.11
C ARG A 52 22.46 -9.90 -17.57
N VAL A 53 21.18 -9.71 -17.25
CA VAL A 53 20.10 -10.61 -17.66
C VAL A 53 19.43 -10.03 -18.89
N ASP A 54 19.51 -10.75 -20.00
CA ASP A 54 18.71 -10.45 -21.19
C ASP A 54 17.24 -10.75 -20.86
N LEU A 55 16.51 -9.71 -20.50
CA LEU A 55 15.07 -9.82 -20.34
C LEU A 55 14.46 -10.03 -21.71
N PRO A 56 13.61 -11.06 -21.90
CA PRO A 56 12.90 -11.23 -23.16
C PRO A 56 12.06 -9.98 -23.38
N GLU A 57 12.49 -9.14 -24.32
CA GLU A 57 11.65 -8.05 -24.80
C GLU A 57 10.42 -8.72 -25.40
N ILE A 58 9.28 -8.53 -24.76
CA ILE A 58 8.01 -8.73 -25.41
C ILE A 58 7.95 -7.59 -26.44
N SER A 59 8.53 -7.85 -27.64
CA SER A 59 8.47 -6.93 -28.76
C SER A 59 7.00 -6.79 -29.13
N HIS A 60 6.33 -5.88 -28.46
CA HIS A 60 5.13 -5.29 -29.00
C HIS A 60 5.59 -4.51 -30.23
N VAL A 61 5.36 -5.11 -31.39
CA VAL A 61 5.36 -4.35 -32.64
C VAL A 61 4.57 -3.09 -32.31
N ALA A 62 5.25 -1.95 -32.36
CA ALA A 62 4.61 -0.66 -32.26
C ALA A 62 3.67 -0.57 -33.47
N THR A 63 2.49 -1.11 -33.30
CA THR A 63 1.39 -0.94 -34.24
C THR A 63 0.84 0.45 -33.97
N ALA A 64 0.20 1.03 -34.95
CA ALA A 64 -0.47 2.34 -34.92
C ALA A 64 -1.37 2.62 -33.68
N GLU A 65 -1.35 1.75 -32.69
CA GLU A 65 -2.00 1.86 -31.37
C GLU A 65 -1.32 2.87 -30.44
N ASP A 66 -0.04 3.17 -30.62
CA ASP A 66 0.66 4.15 -29.75
C ASP A 66 0.26 5.60 -30.10
N GLU A 67 -0.10 5.88 -31.36
CA GLU A 67 -0.70 7.17 -31.75
C GLU A 67 -2.15 7.32 -31.22
N ALA A 68 -2.82 6.21 -30.95
CA ALA A 68 -4.15 6.18 -30.35
C ALA A 68 -4.17 6.31 -28.81
N ALA A 69 -3.02 6.37 -28.14
CA ALA A 69 -2.96 6.38 -26.69
C ALA A 69 -3.73 7.55 -26.08
N GLY A 70 -3.58 8.76 -26.61
CA GLY A 70 -4.35 9.93 -26.17
C GLY A 70 -5.85 9.79 -26.40
N SER A 71 -6.27 9.22 -27.55
CA SER A 71 -7.67 8.88 -27.83
C SER A 71 -8.22 7.82 -26.90
N ASN A 72 -7.40 6.83 -26.52
CA ASN A 72 -7.79 5.77 -25.60
C ASN A 72 -7.98 6.28 -24.16
N ILE A 73 -7.13 7.20 -23.70
CA ILE A 73 -7.29 7.86 -22.40
C ILE A 73 -8.58 8.67 -22.36
N SER A 74 -8.85 9.49 -23.38
CA SER A 74 -10.09 10.27 -23.46
C SER A 74 -11.33 9.38 -23.45
N LYS A 75 -11.32 8.26 -24.17
CA LYS A 75 -12.40 7.26 -24.16
C LYS A 75 -12.60 6.63 -22.80
N LEU A 76 -11.51 6.29 -22.09
CA LEU A 76 -11.57 5.75 -20.73
C LEU A 76 -12.31 6.68 -19.78
N PHE A 77 -11.97 7.97 -19.78
CA PHE A 77 -12.59 8.94 -18.88
C PHE A 77 -14.03 9.31 -19.28
N SER A 78 -14.37 9.32 -20.56
CA SER A 78 -15.71 9.73 -21.03
C SER A 78 -16.73 8.58 -21.04
N HIS A 79 -16.32 7.36 -21.35
CA HIS A 79 -17.26 6.24 -21.55
C HIS A 79 -17.24 5.19 -20.42
N HIS A 80 -16.16 5.11 -19.62
CA HIS A 80 -16.01 4.08 -18.59
C HIS A 80 -16.04 4.68 -17.17
N LYS A 81 -17.21 5.09 -16.70
CA LYS A 81 -17.39 5.68 -15.35
C LYS A 81 -16.86 4.78 -14.23
N MET A 82 -17.02 3.45 -14.37
CA MET A 82 -16.51 2.48 -13.39
C MET A 82 -14.99 2.55 -13.23
N PHE A 83 -14.28 2.75 -14.34
CA PHE A 83 -12.83 2.97 -14.31
C PHE A 83 -12.47 4.26 -13.57
N VAL A 84 -13.16 5.36 -13.85
CA VAL A 84 -12.91 6.67 -13.22
C VAL A 84 -13.13 6.59 -11.70
N PHE A 85 -14.24 6.00 -11.27
CA PHE A 85 -14.51 5.78 -9.85
C PHE A 85 -13.46 4.84 -9.20
N GLY A 86 -13.06 3.79 -9.91
CA GLY A 86 -12.00 2.88 -9.47
C GLY A 86 -10.65 3.57 -9.32
N LEU A 87 -10.28 4.43 -10.27
CA LEU A 87 -9.06 5.22 -10.22
C LEU A 87 -9.04 6.18 -9.03
N LEU A 88 -10.14 6.93 -8.82
CA LEU A 88 -10.28 7.83 -7.68
C LEU A 88 -10.29 7.08 -6.34
N ALA A 89 -10.99 5.96 -6.27
CA ALA A 89 -11.03 5.12 -5.08
C ALA A 89 -9.64 4.57 -4.74
N LEU A 90 -8.89 4.12 -5.76
CA LEU A 90 -7.55 3.57 -5.57
C LEU A 90 -6.56 4.66 -5.14
N LEU A 91 -6.65 5.85 -5.73
CA LEU A 91 -5.82 7.00 -5.35
C LEU A 91 -6.11 7.44 -3.91
N SER A 92 -7.38 7.53 -3.53
CA SER A 92 -7.79 7.86 -2.15
C SER A 92 -7.33 6.79 -1.14
N TYR A 93 -7.39 5.52 -1.54
CA TYR A 93 -6.91 4.39 -0.74
C TYR A 93 -5.41 4.51 -0.48
N GLU A 94 -4.60 4.79 -1.51
CA GLU A 94 -3.15 4.95 -1.38
C GLU A 94 -2.76 6.12 -0.45
N VAL A 95 -3.49 7.25 -0.55
CA VAL A 95 -3.29 8.36 0.38
C VAL A 95 -3.53 7.92 1.82
N ALA A 96 -4.60 7.17 2.07
CA ALA A 96 -4.96 6.70 3.41
C ALA A 96 -3.95 5.67 3.93
N GLU A 97 -3.63 4.64 3.14
CA GLU A 97 -2.69 3.57 3.51
C GLU A 97 -1.32 4.12 3.88
N ILE A 98 -0.74 4.95 3.01
CA ILE A 98 0.59 5.50 3.23
C ILE A 98 0.60 6.49 4.40
N SER A 99 -0.46 7.29 4.58
CA SER A 99 -0.57 8.20 5.71
C SER A 99 -0.64 7.42 7.04
N ILE A 100 -1.47 6.39 7.14
CA ILE A 100 -1.57 5.55 8.34
C ILE A 100 -0.22 4.90 8.65
N ASN A 101 0.45 4.33 7.64
CA ASN A 101 1.76 3.71 7.82
C ASN A 101 2.83 4.71 8.28
N SER A 102 2.88 5.88 7.66
CA SER A 102 3.91 6.90 7.93
C SER A 102 3.75 7.53 9.31
N TYR A 103 2.52 7.78 9.74
CA TYR A 103 2.24 8.43 11.02
C TYR A 103 1.93 7.47 12.16
N PHE A 104 1.96 6.15 11.94
CA PHE A 104 1.60 5.16 12.94
C PHE A 104 2.36 5.34 14.26
N ILE A 105 3.69 5.38 14.21
CA ILE A 105 4.53 5.52 15.40
C ILE A 105 4.25 6.86 16.08
N ASN A 106 4.29 7.96 15.35
CA ASN A 106 4.05 9.30 15.89
C ASN A 106 2.67 9.42 16.53
N PHE A 107 1.65 8.83 15.92
CA PHE A 107 0.28 8.84 16.47
C PHE A 107 0.20 8.08 17.79
N VAL A 108 0.70 6.85 17.83
CA VAL A 108 0.61 5.96 19.00
C VAL A 108 1.44 6.48 20.18
N THR A 109 2.61 7.07 19.91
CA THR A 109 3.46 7.68 20.95
C THR A 109 2.93 9.04 21.39
N GLY A 110 2.40 9.85 20.47
CA GLY A 110 1.75 11.13 20.78
C GLY A 110 0.52 10.95 21.68
N MET A 111 -0.26 9.89 21.47
CA MET A 111 -1.38 9.50 22.33
C MET A 111 -0.93 8.86 23.67
N LYS A 112 0.38 8.68 23.88
CA LYS A 112 0.98 8.05 25.06
C LYS A 112 0.46 6.62 25.32
N TRP A 113 0.11 5.89 24.26
CA TRP A 113 -0.31 4.50 24.41
C TRP A 113 0.89 3.58 24.63
N MET A 114 2.05 3.92 24.06
CA MET A 114 3.31 3.18 24.19
C MET A 114 4.52 4.08 23.85
N ASP A 115 5.71 3.60 24.17
CA ASP A 115 6.99 4.20 23.80
C ASP A 115 7.38 3.87 22.35
N ASP A 116 8.33 4.60 21.77
CA ASP A 116 8.75 4.50 20.38
C ASP A 116 9.22 3.10 19.99
N ARG A 117 9.93 2.41 20.90
CA ARG A 117 10.41 1.04 20.67
C ARG A 117 9.24 0.06 20.56
N THR A 118 8.29 0.14 21.47
CA THR A 118 7.10 -0.70 21.46
C THR A 118 6.21 -0.37 20.27
N ALA A 119 6.11 0.90 19.89
CA ALA A 119 5.37 1.35 18.72
C ALA A 119 5.95 0.79 17.41
N SER A 120 7.27 0.71 17.28
CA SER A 120 7.94 0.08 16.13
C SER A 120 7.61 -1.43 16.03
N VAL A 121 7.60 -2.13 17.16
CA VAL A 121 7.17 -3.55 17.20
C VAL A 121 5.68 -3.68 16.86
N ALA A 122 4.83 -2.77 17.37
CA ALA A 122 3.41 -2.76 17.07
C ALA A 122 3.15 -2.52 15.56
N LEU A 123 3.91 -1.63 14.91
CA LEU A 123 3.86 -1.43 13.47
C LEU A 123 4.25 -2.71 12.71
N THR A 124 5.28 -3.40 13.17
CA THR A 124 5.67 -4.69 12.58
C THR A 124 4.54 -5.72 12.69
N CYS A 125 3.88 -5.79 13.85
CA CYS A 125 2.69 -6.63 14.03
C CYS A 125 1.55 -6.20 13.10
N ALA A 126 1.32 -4.89 12.91
CA ALA A 126 0.32 -4.37 12.00
C ALA A 126 0.57 -4.82 10.54
N LEU A 127 1.82 -4.73 10.08
CA LEU A 127 2.22 -5.23 8.76
C LEU A 127 2.09 -6.75 8.63
N ALA A 128 2.33 -7.49 9.72
CA ALA A 128 2.05 -8.93 9.75
C ALA A 128 0.55 -9.22 9.62
N PHE A 129 -0.31 -8.47 10.32
CA PHE A 129 -1.78 -8.55 10.14
C PHE A 129 -2.21 -8.20 8.72
N PHE A 130 -1.60 -7.19 8.12
CA PHE A 130 -1.80 -6.84 6.71
C PHE A 130 -1.49 -8.03 5.78
N MET A 131 -0.34 -8.69 5.98
CA MET A 131 0.04 -9.86 5.19
C MET A 131 -0.93 -11.02 5.39
N VAL A 132 -1.30 -11.34 6.64
CA VAL A 132 -2.28 -12.38 6.95
C VAL A 132 -3.64 -12.04 6.33
N GLY A 133 -4.10 -10.79 6.44
CA GLY A 133 -5.32 -10.30 5.82
C GLY A 133 -5.34 -10.52 4.31
N ARG A 134 -4.21 -10.32 3.64
CA ARG A 134 -4.07 -10.54 2.19
C ARG A 134 -4.25 -12.00 1.80
N PHE A 135 -3.69 -12.95 2.57
CA PHE A 135 -3.88 -14.38 2.33
C PHE A 135 -5.31 -14.81 2.64
N LEU A 136 -5.85 -14.42 3.80
CA LEU A 136 -7.21 -14.74 4.20
C LEU A 136 -8.23 -14.17 3.23
N GLY A 137 -8.10 -12.91 2.87
CA GLY A 137 -8.99 -12.26 1.92
C GLY A 137 -8.95 -12.89 0.54
N SER A 138 -7.76 -13.27 0.06
CA SER A 138 -7.60 -14.00 -1.20
C SER A 138 -8.30 -15.37 -1.16
N TRP A 139 -8.26 -16.05 -0.02
CA TRP A 139 -8.95 -17.32 0.18
C TRP A 139 -10.47 -17.15 0.26
N ILE A 140 -10.95 -16.14 0.98
CA ILE A 140 -12.38 -15.82 1.13
C ILE A 140 -13.00 -15.40 -0.21
N MET A 141 -12.27 -14.63 -1.03
CA MET A 141 -12.74 -14.20 -2.36
C MET A 141 -12.96 -15.34 -3.35
N ARG A 142 -12.52 -16.57 -3.06
CA ARG A 142 -12.93 -17.76 -3.84
C ARG A 142 -14.39 -18.12 -3.62
N ARG A 143 -15.01 -17.65 -2.55
CA ARG A 143 -16.39 -17.95 -2.15
C ARG A 143 -17.32 -16.74 -2.23
N ILE A 144 -16.79 -15.54 -2.08
CA ILE A 144 -17.54 -14.29 -2.01
C ILE A 144 -17.18 -13.42 -3.22
N LYS A 145 -18.17 -12.69 -3.76
CA LYS A 145 -17.96 -11.75 -4.87
C LYS A 145 -17.00 -10.62 -4.42
N ALA A 146 -16.10 -10.23 -5.29
CA ALA A 146 -15.11 -9.18 -5.02
C ALA A 146 -15.73 -7.85 -4.54
N THR A 147 -16.86 -7.46 -5.12
CA THR A 147 -17.59 -6.25 -4.72
C THR A 147 -18.15 -6.33 -3.30
N THR A 148 -18.69 -7.49 -2.91
CA THR A 148 -19.18 -7.71 -1.53
C THR A 148 -18.03 -7.69 -0.53
N MET A 149 -16.91 -8.33 -0.89
CA MET A 149 -15.72 -8.34 -0.03
C MET A 149 -15.15 -6.94 0.14
N LEU A 150 -15.08 -6.15 -0.93
CA LEU A 150 -14.65 -4.75 -0.87
C LEU A 150 -15.55 -3.93 0.05
N LEU A 151 -16.88 -4.11 -0.02
CA LEU A 151 -17.83 -3.42 0.85
C LEU A 151 -17.60 -3.78 2.32
N ILE A 152 -17.43 -5.07 2.63
CA ILE A 152 -17.15 -5.54 4.01
C ILE A 152 -15.86 -4.89 4.53
N CYS A 153 -14.80 -4.87 3.72
CA CYS A 153 -13.52 -4.27 4.11
C CYS A 153 -13.65 -2.75 4.30
N ALA A 154 -14.33 -2.06 3.40
CA ALA A 154 -14.53 -0.61 3.52
C ALA A 154 -15.31 -0.24 4.78
N VAL A 155 -16.41 -0.96 5.07
CA VAL A 155 -17.17 -0.77 6.31
C VAL A 155 -16.32 -1.11 7.53
N GLY A 156 -15.54 -2.20 7.48
CA GLY A 156 -14.61 -2.58 8.53
C GLY A 156 -13.58 -1.50 8.84
N CYS A 157 -12.96 -0.90 7.81
CA CYS A 157 -12.03 0.22 7.96
C CYS A 157 -12.71 1.43 8.62
N VAL A 158 -13.91 1.81 8.16
CA VAL A 158 -14.65 2.94 8.76
C VAL A 158 -14.92 2.70 10.24
N VAL A 159 -15.40 1.51 10.61
CA VAL A 159 -15.65 1.14 12.01
C VAL A 159 -14.36 1.18 12.83
N CYS A 160 -13.27 0.62 12.31
CA CYS A 160 -11.97 0.63 12.99
C CYS A 160 -11.48 2.07 13.22
N ILE A 161 -11.53 2.94 12.21
CA ILE A 161 -11.11 4.33 12.34
C ILE A 161 -11.99 5.11 13.34
N LEU A 162 -13.30 4.90 13.34
CA LEU A 162 -14.19 5.51 14.34
C LEU A 162 -13.84 5.06 15.77
N LEU A 163 -13.46 3.78 15.96
CA LEU A 163 -12.97 3.29 17.24
C LEU A 163 -11.61 3.89 17.63
N VAL A 164 -10.74 4.13 16.66
CA VAL A 164 -9.46 4.83 16.90
C VAL A 164 -9.71 6.26 17.35
N LEU A 165 -10.60 6.99 16.66
CA LEU A 165 -10.97 8.37 16.99
C LEU A 165 -11.65 8.51 18.36
N SER A 166 -12.35 7.47 18.84
CA SER A 166 -12.96 7.49 20.16
C SER A 166 -11.96 7.41 21.33
N ASN A 167 -10.67 7.21 21.04
CA ASN A 167 -9.55 7.20 21.99
C ASN A 167 -9.78 6.35 23.26
N LEU A 168 -10.28 5.13 23.07
CA LEU A 168 -10.55 4.16 24.14
C LEU A 168 -9.29 3.37 24.57
N GLY A 169 -8.09 3.94 24.38
CA GLY A 169 -6.82 3.35 24.77
C GLY A 169 -6.53 2.01 24.07
N LYS A 170 -6.47 0.91 24.81
CA LYS A 170 -6.14 -0.42 24.26
C LYS A 170 -7.10 -0.88 23.16
N LEU A 171 -8.39 -0.53 23.26
CA LEU A 171 -9.38 -0.89 22.25
C LEU A 171 -9.11 -0.16 20.93
N SER A 172 -8.75 1.11 20.99
CA SER A 172 -8.36 1.88 19.80
C SER A 172 -7.10 1.34 19.14
N LEU A 173 -6.13 0.88 19.93
CA LEU A 173 -4.93 0.22 19.40
C LEU A 173 -5.28 -1.08 18.65
N VAL A 174 -6.11 -1.94 19.26
CA VAL A 174 -6.58 -3.17 18.59
C VAL A 174 -7.35 -2.85 17.33
N ALA A 175 -8.22 -1.84 17.34
CA ALA A 175 -8.94 -1.39 16.16
C ALA A 175 -7.97 -0.91 15.05
N LEU A 176 -6.92 -0.17 15.41
CA LEU A 176 -5.89 0.27 14.48
C LEU A 176 -5.15 -0.92 13.83
N LEU A 177 -4.81 -1.94 14.59
CA LEU A 177 -4.19 -3.17 14.07
C LEU A 177 -5.16 -3.96 13.16
N CYS A 178 -6.45 -4.04 13.54
CA CYS A 178 -7.47 -4.68 12.71
C CYS A 178 -7.70 -3.95 11.38
N ASN A 179 -7.54 -2.62 11.35
CA ASN A 179 -7.65 -1.83 10.13
C ASN A 179 -6.72 -2.34 9.03
N TYR A 180 -5.46 -2.67 9.37
CA TYR A 180 -4.49 -3.24 8.42
C TYR A 180 -4.97 -4.54 7.77
N MET A 181 -5.74 -5.34 8.50
CA MET A 181 -6.30 -6.59 7.96
C MET A 181 -7.38 -6.32 6.91
N PHE A 182 -8.22 -5.30 7.13
CA PHE A 182 -9.25 -4.90 6.15
C PHE A 182 -8.64 -4.19 4.95
N GLU A 183 -7.64 -3.35 5.12
CA GLU A 183 -6.93 -2.66 4.04
C GLU A 183 -6.23 -3.63 3.09
N ALA A 184 -5.72 -4.75 3.59
CA ALA A 184 -4.83 -5.66 2.88
C ALA A 184 -5.28 -6.11 1.49
N ILE A 185 -6.60 -6.25 1.28
CA ILE A 185 -7.19 -6.73 0.02
C ILE A 185 -7.90 -5.65 -0.78
N MET A 186 -7.99 -4.44 -0.26
CA MET A 186 -8.72 -3.36 -0.94
C MET A 186 -8.04 -2.98 -2.25
N PHE A 187 -6.73 -2.76 -2.25
CA PHE A 187 -5.97 -2.39 -3.46
C PHE A 187 -6.21 -3.36 -4.62
N PRO A 188 -5.87 -4.67 -4.51
CA PRO A 188 -6.01 -5.60 -5.63
C PRO A 188 -7.48 -5.79 -6.04
N THR A 189 -8.41 -5.63 -5.11
CA THR A 189 -9.84 -5.76 -5.40
C THR A 189 -10.36 -4.56 -6.19
N ILE A 190 -10.06 -3.34 -5.76
CA ILE A 190 -10.45 -2.11 -6.49
C ILE A 190 -9.82 -2.13 -7.89
N PHE A 191 -8.52 -2.47 -7.98
CA PHE A 191 -7.79 -2.57 -9.23
C PHE A 191 -8.47 -3.55 -10.21
N SER A 192 -8.82 -4.75 -9.74
CA SER A 192 -9.49 -5.77 -10.55
C SER A 192 -10.87 -5.32 -11.01
N ILE A 193 -11.66 -4.70 -10.12
CA ILE A 193 -13.00 -4.19 -10.45
C ILE A 193 -12.91 -3.06 -11.48
N ALA A 194 -11.96 -2.14 -11.32
CA ALA A 194 -11.76 -1.02 -12.23
C ALA A 194 -11.39 -1.44 -13.66
N LEU A 195 -10.73 -2.60 -13.82
CA LEU A 195 -10.36 -3.15 -15.12
C LEU A 195 -11.46 -3.98 -15.78
N THR A 196 -12.56 -4.25 -15.06
CA THR A 196 -13.61 -5.14 -15.58
C THR A 196 -14.33 -4.49 -16.77
N GLY A 197 -14.43 -5.23 -17.88
CA GLY A 197 -15.21 -4.81 -19.06
C GLY A 197 -14.51 -3.79 -19.98
N LEU A 198 -13.22 -3.53 -19.82
CA LEU A 198 -12.49 -2.55 -20.63
C LEU A 198 -11.95 -3.09 -21.97
N GLY A 199 -11.96 -4.42 -22.18
CA GLY A 199 -11.49 -5.03 -23.43
C GLY A 199 -10.08 -4.53 -23.84
N ASN A 200 -9.96 -3.96 -25.05
CA ASN A 200 -8.68 -3.48 -25.57
C ASN A 200 -8.08 -2.29 -24.80
N LEU A 201 -8.89 -1.59 -23.99
CA LEU A 201 -8.41 -0.46 -23.18
C LEU A 201 -7.77 -0.90 -21.87
N THR A 202 -7.79 -2.21 -21.53
CA THR A 202 -7.26 -2.75 -20.29
C THR A 202 -5.78 -2.43 -20.08
N LYS A 203 -4.96 -2.44 -21.14
CA LYS A 203 -3.52 -2.10 -21.07
C LYS A 203 -3.32 -0.66 -20.61
N THR A 204 -3.95 0.30 -21.30
CA THR A 204 -3.88 1.72 -20.94
C THR A 204 -4.47 2.00 -19.55
N ALA A 205 -5.60 1.36 -19.22
CA ALA A 205 -6.25 1.49 -17.92
C ALA A 205 -5.38 0.94 -16.78
N SER A 206 -4.75 -0.22 -16.96
CA SER A 206 -3.86 -0.79 -15.92
C SER A 206 -2.63 0.06 -15.70
N SER A 207 -2.05 0.66 -16.74
CA SER A 207 -0.93 1.60 -16.62
C SER A 207 -1.31 2.83 -15.79
N LEU A 208 -2.49 3.41 -16.03
CA LEU A 208 -2.99 4.55 -15.24
C LEU A 208 -3.27 4.17 -13.78
N LEU A 209 -3.88 3.00 -13.53
CA LEU A 209 -4.10 2.51 -12.17
C LEU A 209 -2.79 2.22 -11.43
N MET A 210 -1.74 1.76 -12.14
CA MET A 210 -0.41 1.55 -11.54
C MET A 210 0.32 2.85 -11.21
N MET A 211 -0.16 4.00 -11.65
CA MET A 211 0.36 5.31 -11.27
C MET A 211 -0.26 5.83 -9.95
N THR A 212 -1.34 5.21 -9.44
CA THR A 212 -2.02 5.66 -8.22
C THR A 212 -1.15 5.69 -6.95
N PRO A 213 -0.05 4.90 -6.80
CA PRO A 213 0.87 5.06 -5.68
C PRO A 213 1.48 6.46 -5.54
N ILE A 214 1.42 7.30 -6.60
CA ILE A 214 1.75 8.74 -6.49
C ILE A 214 0.85 9.46 -5.46
N GLY A 215 -0.36 8.93 -5.21
CA GLY A 215 -1.23 9.38 -4.13
C GLY A 215 -0.58 9.30 -2.75
N GLY A 216 0.41 8.42 -2.60
CA GLY A 216 1.22 8.34 -1.40
C GLY A 216 1.87 9.67 -1.01
N CYS A 217 2.20 10.54 -1.96
CA CYS A 217 2.67 11.89 -1.65
C CYS A 217 1.66 12.72 -0.83
N GLY A 218 0.40 12.30 -0.78
CA GLY A 218 -0.64 12.91 0.03
C GLY A 218 -0.36 12.89 1.55
N PHE A 219 0.52 12.00 2.04
CA PHE A 219 0.92 12.00 3.45
C PHE A 219 1.58 13.32 3.88
N LEU A 220 2.26 14.01 2.95
CA LEU A 220 2.85 15.33 3.23
C LEU A 220 1.77 16.38 3.54
N LEU A 221 0.63 16.32 2.84
CA LEU A 221 -0.52 17.20 3.10
C LEU A 221 -1.15 16.88 4.46
N MET A 222 -1.20 15.61 4.84
CA MET A 222 -1.68 15.19 6.15
C MET A 222 -0.77 15.68 7.28
N GLY A 223 0.56 15.70 7.07
CA GLY A 223 1.50 16.30 8.01
C GLY A 223 1.26 17.80 8.22
N LEU A 224 1.02 18.55 7.14
CA LEU A 224 0.72 19.98 7.21
C LEU A 224 -0.62 20.30 7.93
N ILE A 225 -1.54 19.35 7.97
CA ILE A 225 -2.83 19.51 8.67
C ILE A 225 -2.67 19.14 10.15
N ALA A 226 -1.73 18.25 10.47
CA ALA A 226 -1.51 17.74 11.83
C ALA A 226 -0.65 18.71 12.70
N ASP A 227 0.17 19.55 12.07
CA ASP A 227 0.95 20.63 12.71
C ASP A 227 0.10 21.89 12.92
#